data_b49e0930830d52350b3fcbbb0f61da40
#
_entry.id   b49e0930830d52350b3fcbbb0f61da40
#
_cell.length_a   1.000
_cell.length_b   1.000
_cell.length_c   1.000
_cell.angle_alpha   90.00
_cell.angle_beta   90.00
_cell.angle_gamma   90.00
#
_symmetry.space_group_name_H-M   'P 1'
#
loop_
_entity.id
_entity.type
_entity.pdbx_description
1 polymer ?
#
loop_
_entity_poly.entity_id
_entity_poly.type
_entity_poly.pdbx_seq_one_letter_code
_entity_poly.pdbx_strand_id
1 'polypeptide(L)'
;MNKLLIIEDDISINKILCHELNNKGYQVDSLYDGKDACDQILNNDYDLILVDWMLPYKDGVEIIKECRDNGYIKPMIILTARSDQDDIIKGLESGADDYLMKPFQANILIARIEAHLRRYHKHFKGIIK
;
A
#
# COMPACT_ATOMS: atom_id res chain seq x y z
N MET A 1 -0.97 8.08 -15.82
CA MET A 1 0.12 7.60 -14.95
C MET A 1 -0.44 7.32 -13.56
N ASN A 2 -0.18 6.13 -13.03
CA ASN A 2 -0.64 5.80 -11.69
C ASN A 2 0.24 6.43 -10.62
N LYS A 3 -0.40 6.88 -9.56
CA LYS A 3 0.27 7.52 -8.43
C LYS A 3 0.21 6.60 -7.21
N LEU A 4 1.37 6.30 -6.63
CA LEU A 4 1.50 5.40 -5.49
C LEU A 4 2.02 6.13 -4.27
N LEU A 5 1.65 5.65 -3.09
CA LEU A 5 2.21 6.11 -1.83
C LEU A 5 2.89 4.94 -1.12
N ILE A 6 4.11 5.15 -0.65
CA ILE A 6 4.83 4.19 0.18
C ILE A 6 4.93 4.73 1.59
N ILE A 7 4.50 3.94 2.57
CA ILE A 7 4.63 4.29 3.99
C ILE A 7 5.53 3.24 4.64
N GLU A 8 6.78 3.61 4.87
CA GLU A 8 7.83 2.72 5.35
C GLU A 8 8.86 3.53 6.13
N ASP A 9 9.10 3.19 7.40
CA ASP A 9 10.01 3.95 8.26
C ASP A 9 11.48 3.66 8.00
N ASP A 10 11.81 2.51 7.40
CA ASP A 10 13.19 2.24 6.99
C ASP A 10 13.50 3.07 5.75
N ILE A 11 14.35 4.07 5.91
CA ILE A 11 14.67 5.03 4.85
C ILE A 11 15.29 4.34 3.64
N SER A 12 16.16 3.36 3.87
CA SER A 12 16.84 2.63 2.78
C SER A 12 15.84 1.83 1.95
N ILE A 13 14.96 1.09 2.60
CA ILE A 13 13.92 0.30 1.92
C ILE A 13 12.99 1.23 1.16
N ASN A 14 12.55 2.31 1.79
CA ASN A 14 11.66 3.28 1.16
C ASN A 14 12.28 3.85 -0.12
N LYS A 15 13.54 4.27 -0.06
CA LYS A 15 14.23 4.83 -1.22
C LYS A 15 14.40 3.81 -2.35
N ILE A 16 14.73 2.56 -2.02
CA ILE A 16 14.88 1.50 -3.02
C ILE A 16 13.55 1.25 -3.72
N LEU A 17 12.46 1.16 -2.96
CA LEU A 17 11.13 0.96 -3.53
C LEU A 17 10.70 2.11 -4.43
N CYS A 18 10.94 3.36 -3.99
CA CYS A 18 10.64 4.53 -4.79
C CYS A 18 11.38 4.49 -6.12
N HIS A 19 12.67 4.17 -6.08
CA HIS A 19 13.50 4.10 -7.28
C HIS A 19 12.99 3.04 -8.26
N GLU A 20 12.72 1.83 -7.76
CA GLU A 20 12.23 0.72 -8.58
C GLU A 20 10.88 1.05 -9.23
N LEU A 21 9.97 1.65 -8.47
CA LEU A 21 8.63 1.97 -8.96
C LEU A 21 8.66 3.17 -9.92
N ASN A 22 9.48 4.18 -9.65
CA ASN A 22 9.66 5.30 -10.57
C ASN A 22 10.21 4.81 -11.91
N ASN A 23 11.12 3.85 -11.89
CA ASN A 23 11.68 3.26 -13.12
C ASN A 23 10.63 2.52 -13.93
N LYS A 24 9.55 2.08 -13.31
CA LYS A 24 8.42 1.43 -14.01
C LYS A 24 7.37 2.42 -14.50
N GLY A 25 7.60 3.71 -14.29
CA GLY A 25 6.71 4.75 -14.79
C GLY A 25 5.67 5.24 -13.79
N TYR A 26 5.71 4.79 -12.55
CA TYR A 26 4.80 5.26 -11.51
C TYR A 26 5.29 6.59 -10.92
N GLN A 27 4.36 7.43 -10.52
CA GLN A 27 4.65 8.60 -9.69
C GLN A 27 4.53 8.15 -8.24
N VAL A 28 5.57 8.36 -7.42
CA VAL A 28 5.64 7.80 -6.07
C VAL A 28 5.91 8.88 -5.04
N ASP A 29 5.06 8.95 -4.02
CA ASP A 29 5.29 9.74 -2.82
C ASP A 29 5.66 8.81 -1.67
N SER A 30 6.36 9.34 -0.66
CA SER A 30 6.81 8.58 0.51
C SER A 30 6.41 9.23 1.80
N LEU A 31 6.03 8.39 2.78
CA LEU A 31 5.92 8.76 4.19
C LEU A 31 6.78 7.79 4.99
N TYR A 32 7.31 8.27 6.12
CA TYR A 32 8.21 7.48 6.97
C TYR A 32 7.59 7.13 8.32
N ASP A 33 6.37 7.54 8.56
CA ASP A 33 5.59 7.21 9.76
C ASP A 33 4.10 7.28 9.45
N GLY A 34 3.28 6.87 10.42
CA GLY A 34 1.84 6.80 10.23
C GLY A 34 1.06 8.01 10.75
N LYS A 35 1.74 9.06 11.23
CA LYS A 35 1.08 10.14 11.96
C LYS A 35 -0.04 10.82 11.18
N ASP A 36 0.27 11.26 9.96
CA ASP A 36 -0.70 11.96 9.11
C ASP A 36 -1.05 11.16 7.86
N ALA A 37 -0.84 9.84 7.91
CA ALA A 37 -0.96 8.99 6.73
C ALA A 37 -2.37 9.00 6.14
N CYS A 38 -3.39 8.88 6.97
CA CYS A 38 -4.76 8.86 6.47
C CYS A 38 -5.14 10.19 5.81
N ASP A 39 -4.76 11.33 6.41
CA ASP A 39 -5.00 12.64 5.81
C ASP A 39 -4.30 12.75 4.46
N GLN A 40 -3.05 12.29 4.38
CA GLN A 40 -2.29 12.29 3.14
C GLN A 40 -2.98 11.46 2.06
N ILE A 41 -3.47 10.28 2.43
CA ILE A 41 -4.15 9.36 1.51
C ILE A 41 -5.46 9.96 1.00
N LEU A 42 -6.27 10.53 1.91
CA LEU A 42 -7.60 11.04 1.56
C LEU A 42 -7.54 12.34 0.79
N ASN A 43 -6.48 13.14 0.96
CA ASN A 43 -6.33 14.45 0.30
C ASN A 43 -5.54 14.40 -1.00
N ASN A 44 -5.15 13.21 -1.45
CA ASN A 44 -4.43 13.00 -2.70
C ASN A 44 -5.06 11.86 -3.50
N ASP A 45 -4.79 11.82 -4.78
CA ASP A 45 -5.36 10.82 -5.68
C ASP A 45 -4.42 9.63 -5.86
N TYR A 46 -4.13 8.91 -4.78
CA TYR A 46 -3.31 7.70 -4.87
C TYR A 46 -4.13 6.54 -5.43
N ASP A 47 -3.54 5.84 -6.37
CA ASP A 47 -4.15 4.66 -6.99
C ASP A 47 -3.88 3.37 -6.21
N LEU A 48 -2.82 3.37 -5.41
CA LEU A 48 -2.45 2.22 -4.59
C LEU A 48 -1.52 2.68 -3.47
N ILE A 49 -1.67 2.06 -2.30
CA ILE A 49 -0.86 2.33 -1.12
C ILE A 49 -0.06 1.09 -0.75
N LEU A 50 1.25 1.27 -0.54
CA LEU A 50 2.12 0.27 0.09
C LEU A 50 2.39 0.72 1.52
N VAL A 51 2.07 -0.11 2.49
CA VAL A 51 2.19 0.28 3.90
C VAL A 51 2.84 -0.83 4.72
N ASP A 52 3.88 -0.49 5.49
CA ASP A 52 4.42 -1.41 6.49
C ASP A 52 3.47 -1.45 7.69
N TRP A 53 3.37 -2.60 8.34
CA TRP A 53 2.59 -2.73 9.56
C TRP A 53 3.25 -1.96 10.71
N MET A 54 4.56 -2.16 10.90
CA MET A 54 5.29 -1.60 12.04
C MET A 54 5.80 -0.19 11.73
N LEU A 55 5.01 0.81 12.13
CA LEU A 55 5.32 2.21 11.89
C LEU A 55 5.24 3.02 13.18
N PRO A 56 6.05 4.10 13.29
CA PRO A 56 5.89 5.05 14.39
C PRO A 56 4.52 5.74 14.33
N TYR A 57 4.00 6.10 15.50
CA TYR A 57 2.75 6.82 15.75
C TYR A 57 1.51 5.97 15.51
N LYS A 58 1.25 5.57 14.29
CA LYS A 58 0.08 4.78 13.93
C LYS A 58 0.53 3.63 13.04
N ASP A 59 0.17 2.40 13.39
CA ASP A 59 0.61 1.24 12.62
C ASP A 59 -0.20 1.06 11.31
N GLY A 60 0.31 0.19 10.45
CA GLY A 60 -0.28 -0.01 9.12
C GLY A 60 -1.72 -0.51 9.15
N VAL A 61 -2.06 -1.37 10.07
CA VAL A 61 -3.43 -1.90 10.21
C VAL A 61 -4.39 -0.80 10.66
N GLU A 62 -3.97 0.04 11.60
CA GLU A 62 -4.75 1.20 12.03
C GLU A 62 -5.00 2.17 10.87
N ILE A 63 -3.96 2.44 10.08
CA ILE A 63 -4.05 3.32 8.91
C ILE A 63 -5.07 2.77 7.91
N ILE A 64 -4.98 1.49 7.61
CA ILE A 64 -5.89 0.84 6.65
C ILE A 64 -7.33 0.91 7.12
N LYS A 65 -7.60 0.57 8.39
CA LYS A 65 -8.94 0.64 8.95
C LYS A 65 -9.51 2.05 8.88
N GLU A 66 -8.71 3.04 9.27
CA GLU A 66 -9.15 4.44 9.25
C GLU A 66 -9.46 4.91 7.84
N CYS A 67 -8.61 4.57 6.87
CA CYS A 67 -8.82 4.94 5.48
C CYS A 67 -10.07 4.27 4.90
N ARG A 68 -10.27 2.99 5.19
CA ARG A 68 -11.49 2.28 4.72
C ARG A 68 -12.75 2.88 5.33
N ASP A 69 -12.71 3.23 6.60
CA ASP A 69 -13.84 3.86 7.29
C ASP A 69 -14.17 5.23 6.71
N ASN A 70 -13.19 5.90 6.11
CA ASN A 70 -13.35 7.21 5.50
C ASN A 70 -13.53 7.15 3.98
N GLY A 71 -13.83 5.98 3.43
CA GLY A 71 -14.25 5.84 2.04
C GLY A 71 -13.14 5.61 1.03
N TYR A 72 -11.90 5.35 1.46
CA TYR A 72 -10.84 4.98 0.53
C TYR A 72 -11.05 3.55 0.07
N ILE A 73 -11.27 3.34 -1.23
CA ILE A 73 -11.65 2.01 -1.79
C ILE A 73 -10.56 1.41 -2.69
N LYS A 74 -9.50 2.15 -2.97
CA LYS A 74 -8.45 1.68 -3.88
C LYS A 74 -7.50 0.69 -3.19
N PRO A 75 -6.66 -0.03 -3.96
CA PRO A 75 -5.83 -1.09 -3.38
C PRO A 75 -4.85 -0.63 -2.30
N MET A 76 -4.73 -1.42 -1.24
CA MET A 76 -3.76 -1.25 -0.16
C MET A 76 -3.04 -2.58 0.07
N ILE A 77 -1.70 -2.55 0.04
CA ILE A 77 -0.86 -3.73 0.23
C ILE A 77 0.00 -3.54 1.48
N ILE A 78 -0.01 -4.52 2.38
CA ILE A 78 0.86 -4.52 3.55
C ILE A 78 2.20 -5.16 3.18
N LEU A 79 3.30 -4.48 3.53
CA LEU A 79 4.67 -5.01 3.40
C LEU A 79 5.27 -5.07 4.79
N THR A 80 5.57 -6.26 5.32
CA THR A 80 6.06 -6.35 6.69
C THR A 80 6.86 -7.63 6.93
N ALA A 81 7.68 -7.63 7.99
CA ALA A 81 8.40 -8.81 8.44
C ALA A 81 7.51 -9.76 9.26
N ARG A 82 6.30 -9.35 9.65
CA ARG A 82 5.39 -10.22 10.39
C ARG A 82 4.91 -11.37 9.52
N SER A 83 5.15 -12.60 9.99
CA SER A 83 4.89 -13.81 9.19
C SER A 83 3.94 -14.80 9.88
N ASP A 84 3.48 -14.50 11.10
CA ASP A 84 2.54 -15.36 11.80
C ASP A 84 1.22 -15.42 11.05
N GLN A 85 0.61 -16.62 11.01
CA GLN A 85 -0.66 -16.83 10.34
C GLN A 85 -1.74 -15.87 10.88
N ASP A 86 -1.81 -15.70 12.21
CA ASP A 86 -2.78 -14.79 12.82
C ASP A 86 -2.56 -13.34 12.40
N ASP A 87 -1.31 -12.89 12.26
CA ASP A 87 -0.98 -11.55 11.79
C ASP A 87 -1.40 -11.36 10.33
N ILE A 88 -1.14 -12.35 9.48
CA ILE A 88 -1.55 -12.29 8.07
C ILE A 88 -3.06 -12.15 7.95
N ILE A 89 -3.80 -12.96 8.70
CA ILE A 89 -5.26 -12.92 8.71
C ILE A 89 -5.75 -11.55 9.20
N LYS A 90 -5.20 -11.06 10.30
CA LYS A 90 -5.56 -9.76 10.85
C LYS A 90 -5.29 -8.62 9.87
N GLY A 91 -4.14 -8.67 9.19
CA GLY A 91 -3.79 -7.67 8.17
C GLY A 91 -4.79 -7.65 7.04
N LEU A 92 -5.12 -8.81 6.49
CA LEU A 92 -6.07 -8.91 5.38
C LEU A 92 -7.49 -8.51 5.83
N GLU A 93 -7.91 -8.91 7.02
CA GLU A 93 -9.23 -8.55 7.56
C GLU A 93 -9.36 -7.06 7.85
N SER A 94 -8.25 -6.35 8.04
CA SER A 94 -8.30 -4.90 8.28
C SER A 94 -8.78 -4.10 7.07
N GLY A 95 -8.75 -4.71 5.89
CA GLY A 95 -9.13 -4.07 4.64
C GLY A 95 -8.01 -4.03 3.61
N ALA A 96 -6.87 -4.66 3.89
CA ALA A 96 -5.79 -4.79 2.91
C ALA A 96 -6.19 -5.77 1.81
N ASP A 97 -5.74 -5.48 0.59
CA ASP A 97 -5.98 -6.34 -0.57
C ASP A 97 -4.91 -7.41 -0.73
N ASP A 98 -3.75 -7.22 -0.12
CA ASP A 98 -2.64 -8.14 -0.23
C ASP A 98 -1.70 -7.99 0.96
N TYR A 99 -0.88 -9.00 1.18
CA TYR A 99 0.06 -9.06 2.29
C TYR A 99 1.35 -9.70 1.80
N LEU A 100 2.44 -8.94 1.78
CA LEU A 100 3.75 -9.44 1.34
C LEU A 100 4.74 -9.38 2.49
N MET A 101 5.42 -10.51 2.73
CA MET A 101 6.39 -10.62 3.80
C MET A 101 7.78 -10.20 3.34
N LYS A 102 8.50 -9.47 4.21
CA LYS A 102 9.91 -9.16 3.99
C LYS A 102 10.77 -10.37 4.38
N PRO A 103 11.85 -10.66 3.68
CA PRO A 103 12.30 -9.99 2.46
C PRO A 103 11.47 -10.41 1.24
N PHE A 104 11.23 -9.48 0.35
CA PHE A 104 10.49 -9.74 -0.89
C PHE A 104 11.35 -9.40 -2.10
N GLN A 105 11.00 -9.98 -3.24
CA GLN A 105 11.65 -9.65 -4.51
C GLN A 105 10.89 -8.51 -5.17
N ALA A 106 11.63 -7.51 -5.67
CA ALA A 106 11.03 -6.33 -6.28
C ALA A 106 10.13 -6.66 -7.47
N ASN A 107 10.54 -7.62 -8.30
CA ASN A 107 9.75 -8.02 -9.47
C ASN A 107 8.40 -8.66 -9.08
N ILE A 108 8.37 -9.39 -7.97
CA ILE A 108 7.11 -9.97 -7.46
C ILE A 108 6.19 -8.87 -6.93
N LEU A 109 6.74 -7.92 -6.17
CA LEU A 109 5.97 -6.78 -5.68
C LEU A 109 5.37 -5.98 -6.83
N ILE A 110 6.16 -5.67 -7.84
CA ILE A 110 5.70 -4.92 -9.01
C ILE A 110 4.58 -5.67 -9.74
N ALA A 111 4.73 -6.99 -9.90
CA ALA A 111 3.70 -7.81 -10.55
C ALA A 111 2.39 -7.79 -9.76
N ARG A 112 2.45 -7.80 -8.42
CA ARG A 112 1.25 -7.71 -7.57
C ARG A 112 0.61 -6.34 -7.66
N ILE A 113 1.41 -5.27 -7.65
CA ILE A 113 0.92 -3.90 -7.83
C ILE A 113 0.16 -3.79 -9.15
N GLU A 114 0.76 -4.25 -10.24
CA GLU A 114 0.14 -4.20 -11.56
C GLU A 114 -1.15 -5.01 -11.61
N ALA A 115 -1.17 -6.16 -10.96
CA ALA A 115 -2.37 -7.00 -10.90
C ALA A 115 -3.52 -6.30 -10.15
N HIS A 116 -3.22 -5.68 -9.00
CA HIS A 116 -4.25 -4.97 -8.23
C HIS A 116 -4.76 -3.74 -8.95
N LEU A 117 -3.88 -2.97 -9.59
CA LEU A 117 -4.28 -1.81 -10.37
C LEU A 117 -5.17 -2.21 -11.54
N ARG A 118 -4.82 -3.30 -12.24
CA ARG A 118 -5.59 -3.80 -13.37
C ARG A 118 -6.98 -4.28 -12.95
N ARG A 119 -7.06 -5.02 -11.85
CA ARG A 119 -8.33 -5.53 -11.31
C ARG A 119 -9.24 -4.40 -10.86
N TYR A 120 -8.70 -3.44 -10.14
CA TYR A 120 -9.46 -2.28 -9.71
C TYR A 120 -10.03 -1.52 -10.90
N HIS A 121 -9.19 -1.20 -11.86
CA HIS A 121 -9.59 -0.45 -13.04
C HIS A 121 -10.66 -1.19 -13.84
N LYS A 122 -10.46 -2.49 -14.05
CA LYS A 122 -11.41 -3.34 -14.80
C LYS A 122 -12.76 -3.43 -14.10
N HIS A 123 -12.76 -3.63 -12.77
CA HIS A 123 -13.98 -3.74 -11.96
C HIS A 123 -14.82 -2.48 -12.05
N PHE A 124 -14.22 -1.32 -11.84
CA PHE A 124 -14.94 -0.06 -11.86
C PHE A 124 -15.37 0.36 -13.27
N LYS A 125 -14.59 0.04 -14.27
CA LYS A 125 -14.98 0.25 -15.66
C LYS A 125 -16.24 -0.56 -16.00
N GLY A 126 -16.35 -1.79 -15.51
CA GLY A 126 -17.53 -2.63 -15.70
C GLY A 126 -18.78 -2.08 -15.02
N ILE A 127 -18.61 -1.42 -13.86
CA ILE A 127 -19.73 -0.85 -13.11
C ILE A 127 -20.26 0.45 -13.73
N ILE A 128 -19.38 1.24 -14.32
CA ILE A 128 -19.70 2.57 -14.85
C ILE A 128 -20.36 2.51 -16.24
N LYS A 129 -20.33 1.40 -16.88
CA LYS A 129 -20.94 1.22 -18.20
C LYS A 129 -22.45 1.54 -18.21
#